data_cb31f7c9da43fadda5d670001380b5c8
#
_entry.id   cb31f7c9da43fadda5d670001380b5c8
#
_cell.length_a   1.000
_cell.length_b   1.000
_cell.length_c   1.000
_cell.angle_alpha   90.00
_cell.angle_beta   90.00
_cell.angle_gamma   90.00
#
_symmetry.space_group_name_H-M   'P 1'
#
loop_
_entity.id
_entity.type
_entity.pdbx_description
1 polymer ?
#
loop_
_entity_poly.entity_id
_entity_poly.type
_entity_poly.pdbx_seq_one_letter_code
_entity_poly.pdbx_strand_id
1 'polypeptide(L)'
;GELAPQGYERGSIVAICLDRRLFAVETALIDDLEQFDLAVAQSLVDTLLDHCRQQAVAPVNEHSFALTLLDGLSSREEQVLATLDAALGRIPSFGGSAGDDNHLSHTHVYAKGRFHTQAAVVVMINTRLPFEVFSTHHLQPLEHKLVVTAVDHAQRRVHELNGLPAAQLYAELVGRPVAALDPVVFAQHPLAVRLGGQHYIRSIQRVNDDDSLSFYCAVENGIVLTAMQPAPLLENLATMLARVEARLGAPVAILGCDCFLRRMALESLGQLAQASTLLRHANVVGFNTYGEQHHGMHVNQTFTGVAFGALPAA
;
A
#
# COMPACT_ATOMS: atom_id res chain seq x y z
N GLY A 1 2.10 12.41 -5.05
CA GLY A 1 1.19 13.32 -4.33
C GLY A 1 1.16 13.06 -2.85
N GLU A 2 0.61 14.00 -2.10
CA GLU A 2 0.60 14.00 -0.64
C GLU A 2 -0.84 14.03 -0.10
N LEU A 3 -1.02 13.46 1.10
CA LEU A 3 -2.17 13.67 1.97
C LEU A 3 -1.76 14.71 3.02
N ALA A 4 -1.97 15.98 2.71
CA ALA A 4 -1.67 17.10 3.59
C ALA A 4 -2.83 17.34 4.58
N PRO A 5 -2.65 18.15 5.66
CA PRO A 5 -3.74 18.44 6.60
C PRO A 5 -5.01 19.02 5.97
N GLN A 6 -4.93 19.60 4.77
CA GLN A 6 -6.07 20.11 4.01
C GLN A 6 -6.63 19.12 2.98
N GLY A 7 -6.04 17.94 2.84
CA GLY A 7 -6.44 16.89 1.91
C GLY A 7 -5.37 16.57 0.87
N TYR A 8 -5.78 16.12 -0.31
CA TYR A 8 -4.84 15.79 -1.39
C TYR A 8 -4.13 17.01 -1.96
N GLU A 9 -2.80 16.91 -2.07
CA GLU A 9 -1.94 17.92 -2.66
C GLU A 9 -0.89 17.32 -3.60
N ARG A 10 -0.18 18.18 -4.31
CA ARG A 10 0.99 17.85 -5.15
C ARG A 10 2.10 18.85 -4.93
N GLY A 11 3.35 18.36 -4.91
CA GLY A 11 4.53 19.21 -4.81
C GLY A 11 4.70 19.84 -3.43
N SER A 12 4.12 19.25 -2.41
CA SER A 12 4.28 19.64 -1.01
C SER A 12 5.16 18.66 -0.23
N ILE A 13 5.44 18.96 1.03
CA ILE A 13 6.10 18.06 1.97
C ILE A 13 5.16 17.89 3.17
N VAL A 14 4.84 16.64 3.48
CA VAL A 14 4.11 16.29 4.69
C VAL A 14 5.08 15.77 5.73
N ALA A 15 4.99 16.28 6.95
CA ALA A 15 5.79 15.86 8.09
C ALA A 15 4.89 15.52 9.27
N ILE A 16 5.21 14.45 9.98
CA ILE A 16 4.57 14.08 11.24
C ILE A 16 5.61 14.13 12.37
N CYS A 17 5.26 14.81 13.45
CA CYS A 17 6.08 14.87 14.67
C CYS A 17 5.44 14.00 15.74
N LEU A 18 6.21 13.05 16.28
CA LEU A 18 5.78 12.15 17.33
C LEU A 18 6.34 12.62 18.68
N ASP A 19 5.46 12.86 19.67
CA ASP A 19 5.88 13.29 21.01
C ASP A 19 6.54 12.12 21.75
N ARG A 20 7.80 12.29 22.19
CA ARG A 20 8.58 11.28 22.92
C ARG A 20 7.91 10.78 24.23
N ARG A 21 6.98 11.52 24.78
CA ARG A 21 6.22 11.08 25.97
C ARG A 21 5.17 10.03 25.62
N LEU A 22 4.75 9.97 24.37
CA LEU A 22 3.70 9.11 23.86
C LEU A 22 4.21 8.06 22.89
N PHE A 23 5.38 8.25 22.31
CA PHE A 23 5.96 7.39 21.28
C PHE A 23 7.44 7.09 21.53
N ALA A 24 7.84 5.85 21.30
CA ALA A 24 9.21 5.46 21.05
C ALA A 24 9.32 4.96 19.61
N VAL A 25 10.38 5.37 18.91
CA VAL A 25 10.55 5.09 17.48
C VAL A 25 11.98 4.61 17.21
N GLU A 26 12.07 3.47 16.55
CA GLU A 26 13.34 2.90 16.08
C GLU A 26 13.29 2.66 14.58
N THR A 27 14.40 2.85 13.88
CA THR A 27 14.44 2.73 12.43
C THR A 27 15.59 1.84 11.96
N ALA A 28 15.32 1.06 10.92
CA ALA A 28 16.34 0.30 10.21
C ALA A 28 16.25 0.53 8.71
N LEU A 29 17.40 0.53 8.05
CA LEU A 29 17.52 0.58 6.60
C LEU A 29 17.87 -0.81 6.08
N ILE A 30 17.12 -1.28 5.10
CA ILE A 30 17.43 -2.42 4.25
C ILE A 30 17.96 -1.82 2.95
N ASP A 31 19.27 -1.90 2.70
CA ASP A 31 19.94 -1.29 1.56
C ASP A 31 20.29 -2.27 0.44
N ASP A 32 19.99 -3.56 0.64
CA ASP A 32 20.07 -4.61 -0.37
C ASP A 32 18.82 -5.51 -0.28
N LEU A 33 17.84 -5.20 -1.12
CA LEU A 33 16.57 -5.95 -1.14
C LEU A 33 16.73 -7.35 -1.77
N GLU A 34 17.76 -7.58 -2.57
CA GLU A 34 18.00 -8.88 -3.22
C GLU A 34 18.52 -9.91 -2.24
N GLN A 35 19.32 -9.49 -1.27
CA GLN A 35 19.90 -10.35 -0.25
C GLN A 35 19.10 -10.38 1.05
N PHE A 36 17.91 -9.76 1.06
CA PHE A 36 17.07 -9.71 2.24
C PHE A 36 16.32 -11.04 2.42
N ASP A 37 16.91 -11.93 3.19
CA ASP A 37 16.34 -13.23 3.57
C ASP A 37 15.76 -13.22 5.00
N LEU A 38 15.21 -14.39 5.42
CA LEU A 38 14.59 -14.54 6.73
C LEU A 38 15.60 -14.36 7.89
N ALA A 39 16.86 -14.77 7.73
CA ALA A 39 17.86 -14.64 8.78
C ALA A 39 18.24 -13.16 8.99
N VAL A 40 18.41 -12.42 7.89
CA VAL A 40 18.65 -10.97 7.93
C VAL A 40 17.44 -10.23 8.52
N ALA A 41 16.22 -10.60 8.10
CA ALA A 41 15.00 -10.00 8.65
C ALA A 41 14.84 -10.27 10.15
N GLN A 42 15.10 -11.49 10.61
CA GLN A 42 15.01 -11.83 12.03
C GLN A 42 16.01 -10.99 12.85
N SER A 43 17.27 -10.92 12.41
CA SER A 43 18.30 -10.12 13.08
C SER A 43 17.93 -8.63 13.13
N LEU A 44 17.37 -8.11 12.02
CA LEU A 44 16.94 -6.72 11.94
C LEU A 44 15.77 -6.44 12.90
N VAL A 45 14.76 -7.30 12.91
CA VAL A 45 13.58 -7.15 13.77
C VAL A 45 13.96 -7.32 15.25
N ASP A 46 14.80 -8.30 15.59
CA ASP A 46 15.29 -8.49 16.96
C ASP A 46 16.03 -7.23 17.45
N THR A 47 16.90 -6.65 16.61
CA THR A 47 17.61 -5.41 16.92
C THR A 47 16.64 -4.23 17.15
N LEU A 48 15.64 -4.07 16.26
CA LEU A 48 14.63 -3.03 16.40
C LEU A 48 13.81 -3.20 17.69
N LEU A 49 13.43 -4.43 18.00
CA LEU A 49 12.66 -4.74 19.21
C LEU A 49 13.48 -4.50 20.48
N ASP A 50 14.75 -4.87 20.50
CA ASP A 50 15.62 -4.65 21.66
C ASP A 50 15.84 -3.15 21.92
N HIS A 51 16.09 -2.36 20.88
CA HIS A 51 16.17 -0.91 21.01
C HIS A 51 14.82 -0.29 21.42
N CYS A 52 13.73 -0.75 20.81
CA CYS A 52 12.40 -0.29 21.17
C CYS A 52 12.07 -0.58 22.64
N ARG A 53 12.42 -1.77 23.18
CA ARG A 53 12.22 -2.13 24.60
C ARG A 53 12.95 -1.20 25.55
N GLN A 54 14.16 -0.74 25.19
CA GLN A 54 14.94 0.18 26.01
C GLN A 54 14.30 1.56 26.16
N GLN A 55 13.51 1.98 25.18
CA GLN A 55 12.88 3.30 25.12
C GLN A 55 11.34 3.23 25.22
N ALA A 56 10.78 2.03 25.39
CA ALA A 56 9.35 1.79 25.31
C ALA A 56 8.55 2.66 26.29
N VAL A 57 7.49 3.26 25.79
CA VAL A 57 6.54 4.07 26.56
C VAL A 57 5.29 3.29 26.98
N ALA A 58 5.11 2.07 26.44
CA ALA A 58 4.04 1.13 26.72
C ALA A 58 4.51 -0.32 26.47
N PRO A 59 3.79 -1.38 26.91
CA PRO A 59 4.15 -2.77 26.66
C PRO A 59 4.36 -3.05 25.15
N VAL A 60 5.57 -3.52 24.75
CA VAL A 60 5.97 -3.59 23.34
C VAL A 60 5.07 -4.51 22.53
N ASN A 61 4.70 -5.67 23.06
CA ASN A 61 3.95 -6.69 22.31
C ASN A 61 2.53 -6.25 21.90
N GLU A 62 1.92 -5.35 22.69
CA GLU A 62 0.51 -4.94 22.53
C GLU A 62 0.39 -3.52 21.97
N HIS A 63 1.45 -2.73 22.18
CA HIS A 63 1.46 -1.30 21.88
C HIS A 63 2.47 -0.90 20.81
N SER A 64 2.87 -1.85 19.94
CA SER A 64 3.80 -1.56 18.86
C SER A 64 3.25 -2.01 17.51
N PHE A 65 3.70 -1.31 16.47
CA PHE A 65 3.45 -1.64 15.07
C PHE A 65 4.67 -1.27 14.22
N ALA A 66 4.76 -1.85 13.03
CA ALA A 66 5.81 -1.53 12.06
C ALA A 66 5.24 -0.73 10.88
N LEU A 67 5.95 0.33 10.48
CA LEU A 67 5.75 1.03 9.21
C LEU A 67 6.90 0.67 8.28
N THR A 68 6.58 0.24 7.05
CA THR A 68 7.58 -0.05 6.02
C THR A 68 7.42 0.92 4.85
N LEU A 69 8.52 1.57 4.48
CA LEU A 69 8.60 2.43 3.31
C LEU A 69 9.57 1.80 2.32
N LEU A 70 9.10 1.50 1.10
CA LEU A 70 9.85 0.82 0.06
C LEU A 70 10.09 1.71 -1.16
N ASP A 71 11.16 1.47 -1.88
CA ASP A 71 11.33 1.96 -3.24
C ASP A 71 10.28 1.30 -4.15
N GLY A 72 9.36 2.09 -4.73
CA GLY A 72 8.21 1.57 -5.49
C GLY A 72 8.52 1.05 -6.89
N LEU A 73 9.78 1.07 -7.31
CA LEU A 73 10.25 0.50 -8.57
C LEU A 73 11.22 -0.67 -8.36
N SER A 74 11.32 -1.19 -7.13
CA SER A 74 12.30 -2.24 -6.78
C SER A 74 11.93 -3.62 -7.31
N SER A 75 10.64 -3.91 -7.58
CA SER A 75 10.11 -5.23 -7.93
C SER A 75 10.34 -6.33 -6.86
N ARG A 76 10.76 -5.95 -5.63
CA ARG A 76 11.06 -6.88 -4.53
C ARG A 76 10.07 -6.78 -3.36
N GLU A 77 9.04 -5.97 -3.50
CA GLU A 77 8.12 -5.63 -2.40
C GLU A 77 7.51 -6.88 -1.77
N GLU A 78 7.00 -7.83 -2.56
CA GLU A 78 6.35 -9.03 -2.04
C GLU A 78 7.32 -9.90 -1.24
N GLN A 79 8.55 -10.08 -1.73
CA GLN A 79 9.57 -10.87 -1.04
C GLN A 79 9.96 -10.22 0.28
N VAL A 80 10.26 -8.92 0.26
CA VAL A 80 10.67 -8.16 1.44
C VAL A 80 9.56 -8.17 2.49
N LEU A 81 8.32 -7.91 2.07
CA LEU A 81 7.18 -7.83 2.99
C LEU A 81 6.83 -9.18 3.62
N ALA A 82 6.80 -10.26 2.82
CA ALA A 82 6.56 -11.61 3.36
C ALA A 82 7.65 -12.03 4.35
N THR A 83 8.90 -11.69 4.06
CA THR A 83 10.05 -11.99 4.92
C THR A 83 10.00 -11.17 6.22
N LEU A 84 9.67 -9.88 6.14
CA LEU A 84 9.48 -9.02 7.31
C LEU A 84 8.31 -9.49 8.18
N ASP A 85 7.18 -9.83 7.59
CA ASP A 85 5.99 -10.29 8.31
C ASP A 85 6.27 -11.57 9.10
N ALA A 86 6.99 -12.51 8.48
CA ALA A 86 7.44 -13.72 9.16
C ALA A 86 8.33 -13.44 10.38
N ALA A 87 9.20 -12.40 10.30
CA ALA A 87 10.05 -11.99 11.41
C ALA A 87 9.30 -11.16 12.46
N LEU A 88 8.36 -10.30 12.06
CA LEU A 88 7.55 -9.46 12.97
C LEU A 88 6.55 -10.28 13.79
N GLY A 89 6.11 -11.42 13.29
CA GLY A 89 5.20 -12.32 13.97
C GLY A 89 3.83 -11.71 14.23
N ARG A 90 3.54 -11.28 15.47
CA ARG A 90 2.24 -10.70 15.86
C ARG A 90 2.19 -9.17 15.80
N ILE A 91 3.29 -8.52 15.53
CA ILE A 91 3.34 -7.05 15.46
C ILE A 91 2.65 -6.64 14.17
N PRO A 92 1.57 -5.86 14.23
CA PRO A 92 0.87 -5.41 13.03
C PRO A 92 1.78 -4.51 12.19
N SER A 93 1.68 -4.65 10.87
CA SER A 93 2.49 -3.88 9.93
C SER A 93 1.64 -3.25 8.83
N PHE A 94 2.03 -2.05 8.40
CA PHE A 94 1.51 -1.38 7.23
C PHE A 94 2.60 -0.54 6.57
N GLY A 95 2.30 0.01 5.42
CA GLY A 95 3.25 0.89 4.74
C GLY A 95 2.85 1.20 3.31
N GLY A 96 3.83 1.71 2.58
CA GLY A 96 3.64 2.06 1.19
C GLY A 96 4.95 2.16 0.42
N SER A 97 4.85 1.89 -0.87
CA SER A 97 5.96 2.03 -1.80
C SER A 97 5.95 3.43 -2.42
N ALA A 98 7.11 4.07 -2.45
CA ALA A 98 7.27 5.42 -2.99
C ALA A 98 6.83 5.48 -4.46
N GLY A 99 6.21 6.58 -4.86
CA GLY A 99 5.78 6.85 -6.22
C GLY A 99 6.28 8.20 -6.72
N ASP A 100 6.35 8.37 -8.04
CA ASP A 100 6.78 9.59 -8.73
C ASP A 100 5.70 10.17 -9.68
N ASP A 101 4.43 10.16 -9.23
CA ASP A 101 3.26 10.68 -9.96
C ASP A 101 3.07 10.07 -11.38
N ASN A 102 3.29 8.75 -11.51
CA ASN A 102 3.13 7.99 -12.75
C ASN A 102 4.20 8.23 -13.82
N HIS A 103 5.34 8.82 -13.44
CA HIS A 103 6.49 8.89 -14.36
C HIS A 103 7.20 7.55 -14.49
N LEU A 104 7.13 6.69 -13.47
CA LEU A 104 7.73 5.35 -13.41
C LEU A 104 9.24 5.39 -13.71
N SER A 105 9.92 6.40 -13.24
CA SER A 105 11.32 6.65 -13.57
C SER A 105 12.26 6.59 -12.36
N HIS A 106 11.92 7.24 -11.26
CA HIS A 106 12.78 7.33 -10.08
C HIS A 106 11.96 7.42 -8.80
N THR A 107 12.14 6.43 -7.91
CA THR A 107 11.56 6.46 -6.57
C THR A 107 12.65 6.28 -5.53
N HIS A 108 12.43 6.83 -4.33
CA HIS A 108 13.45 6.83 -3.28
C HIS A 108 12.80 6.69 -1.91
N VAL A 109 13.56 6.10 -1.00
CA VAL A 109 13.32 6.21 0.44
C VAL A 109 14.46 7.03 1.07
N TYR A 110 14.16 7.75 2.16
CA TYR A 110 15.15 8.58 2.84
C TYR A 110 15.48 7.99 4.21
N ALA A 111 16.75 7.74 4.46
CA ALA A 111 17.25 7.30 5.76
C ALA A 111 18.71 7.70 5.96
N LYS A 112 19.13 7.81 7.21
CA LYS A 112 20.54 8.11 7.56
C LYS A 112 21.12 9.31 6.80
N GLY A 113 20.31 10.36 6.58
CA GLY A 113 20.75 11.60 5.96
C GLY A 113 20.86 11.60 4.43
N ARG A 114 20.40 10.54 3.72
CA ARG A 114 20.45 10.46 2.25
C ARG A 114 19.27 9.70 1.65
N PHE A 115 19.06 9.90 0.36
CA PHE A 115 18.13 9.12 -0.44
C PHE A 115 18.75 7.79 -0.88
N HIS A 116 17.93 6.75 -0.90
CA HIS A 116 18.30 5.39 -1.31
C HIS A 116 17.31 4.90 -2.37
N THR A 117 17.82 4.14 -3.33
CA THR A 117 17.06 3.34 -4.30
C THR A 117 17.26 1.87 -3.99
N GLN A 118 16.40 0.99 -4.51
CA GLN A 118 16.44 -0.45 -4.24
C GLN A 118 16.56 -0.76 -2.75
N ALA A 119 15.85 0.02 -1.94
CA ALA A 119 15.96 0.00 -0.49
C ALA A 119 14.61 0.08 0.20
N ALA A 120 14.60 -0.30 1.48
CA ALA A 120 13.44 -0.14 2.34
C ALA A 120 13.84 0.47 3.70
N VAL A 121 12.92 1.20 4.30
CA VAL A 121 13.04 1.67 5.68
C VAL A 121 11.97 1.00 6.52
N VAL A 122 12.37 0.35 7.59
CA VAL A 122 11.46 -0.21 8.59
C VAL A 122 11.49 0.67 9.83
N VAL A 123 10.32 1.10 10.25
CA VAL A 123 10.13 1.95 11.44
C VAL A 123 9.30 1.17 12.45
N MET A 124 9.92 0.80 13.58
CA MET A 124 9.21 0.22 14.72
C MET A 124 8.70 1.34 15.60
N ILE A 125 7.42 1.37 15.86
CA ILE A 125 6.77 2.43 16.65
C ILE A 125 6.05 1.78 17.83
N ASN A 126 6.41 2.20 19.04
CA ASN A 126 5.70 1.87 20.29
C ASN A 126 4.97 3.12 20.79
N THR A 127 3.72 2.96 21.25
CA THR A 127 2.91 4.11 21.64
C THR A 127 2.00 3.84 22.84
N ARG A 128 1.73 4.88 23.63
CA ARG A 128 0.70 4.87 24.68
C ARG A 128 -0.71 5.07 24.13
N LEU A 129 -0.82 5.61 22.93
CA LEU A 129 -2.12 5.85 22.32
C LEU A 129 -2.77 4.53 21.89
N PRO A 130 -4.08 4.35 22.07
CA PRO A 130 -4.79 3.30 21.35
C PRO A 130 -4.64 3.54 19.86
N PHE A 131 -4.40 2.47 19.11
CA PHE A 131 -4.24 2.57 17.67
C PHE A 131 -4.89 1.41 16.93
N GLU A 132 -5.19 1.60 15.66
CA GLU A 132 -5.64 0.57 14.72
C GLU A 132 -4.88 0.68 13.41
N VAL A 133 -4.21 -0.40 13.01
CA VAL A 133 -3.70 -0.56 11.63
C VAL A 133 -4.86 -1.03 10.77
N PHE A 134 -5.10 -0.35 9.66
CA PHE A 134 -6.24 -0.64 8.78
C PHE A 134 -5.83 -0.75 7.31
N SER A 135 -6.67 -1.44 6.55
CA SER A 135 -6.65 -1.45 5.09
C SER A 135 -8.08 -1.47 4.56
N THR A 136 -8.34 -0.77 3.47
CA THR A 136 -9.63 -0.78 2.78
C THR A 136 -9.47 -0.61 1.28
N HIS A 137 -10.40 -1.19 0.51
CA HIS A 137 -10.54 -0.94 -0.94
C HIS A 137 -12.03 -0.80 -1.28
N HIS A 138 -12.31 -0.16 -2.40
CA HIS A 138 -13.68 0.12 -2.87
C HIS A 138 -14.12 -0.77 -4.04
N LEU A 139 -13.48 -1.91 -4.23
CA LEU A 139 -13.67 -2.76 -5.40
C LEU A 139 -14.53 -3.98 -5.07
N GLN A 140 -15.39 -4.38 -6.02
CA GLN A 140 -16.28 -5.53 -5.91
C GLN A 140 -15.96 -6.54 -7.02
N PRO A 141 -15.99 -7.87 -6.72
CA PRO A 141 -15.71 -8.88 -7.72
C PRO A 141 -16.84 -9.03 -8.73
N LEU A 142 -16.47 -9.25 -9.98
CA LEU A 142 -17.32 -9.70 -11.06
C LEU A 142 -17.23 -11.24 -11.23
N GLU A 143 -18.08 -11.82 -12.04
CA GLU A 143 -18.05 -13.26 -12.34
C GLU A 143 -16.91 -13.66 -13.29
N HIS A 144 -16.39 -12.71 -14.08
CA HIS A 144 -15.36 -12.94 -15.08
C HIS A 144 -14.01 -13.28 -14.43
N LYS A 145 -13.40 -14.35 -14.91
CA LYS A 145 -12.11 -14.86 -14.43
C LYS A 145 -11.17 -15.09 -15.59
N LEU A 146 -9.91 -14.77 -15.37
CA LEU A 146 -8.81 -14.92 -16.31
C LEU A 146 -7.72 -15.76 -15.65
N VAL A 147 -7.22 -16.77 -16.36
CA VAL A 147 -6.11 -17.60 -15.89
C VAL A 147 -4.82 -17.06 -16.49
N VAL A 148 -3.82 -16.81 -15.68
CA VAL A 148 -2.47 -16.44 -16.14
C VAL A 148 -1.79 -17.69 -16.71
N THR A 149 -1.50 -17.70 -18.00
CA THR A 149 -0.92 -18.87 -18.70
C THR A 149 0.52 -18.68 -19.12
N ALA A 150 1.01 -17.43 -19.21
CA ALA A 150 2.42 -17.13 -19.41
C ALA A 150 2.81 -15.83 -18.68
N VAL A 151 3.87 -15.87 -17.88
CA VAL A 151 4.35 -14.72 -17.09
C VAL A 151 5.87 -14.70 -16.94
N ASP A 152 6.45 -13.50 -17.00
CA ASP A 152 7.79 -13.21 -16.50
C ASP A 152 7.66 -12.61 -15.09
N HIS A 153 8.02 -13.41 -14.09
CA HIS A 153 7.91 -13.01 -12.68
C HIS A 153 8.84 -11.85 -12.31
N ALA A 154 10.07 -11.87 -12.86
CA ALA A 154 11.08 -10.87 -12.53
C ALA A 154 10.68 -9.48 -13.00
N GLN A 155 9.97 -9.42 -14.13
CA GLN A 155 9.47 -8.17 -14.72
C GLN A 155 8.00 -7.87 -14.36
N ARG A 156 7.33 -8.74 -13.58
CA ARG A 156 5.88 -8.65 -13.29
C ARG A 156 5.05 -8.52 -14.58
N ARG A 157 5.44 -9.26 -15.62
CA ARG A 157 4.91 -9.12 -16.98
C ARG A 157 4.12 -10.34 -17.38
N VAL A 158 2.82 -10.18 -17.58
CA VAL A 158 1.91 -11.24 -18.04
C VAL A 158 1.83 -11.19 -19.56
N HIS A 159 2.28 -12.26 -20.20
CA HIS A 159 2.24 -12.40 -21.65
C HIS A 159 0.92 -12.95 -22.13
N GLU A 160 0.35 -13.92 -21.39
CA GLU A 160 -0.89 -14.58 -21.79
C GLU A 160 -1.89 -14.71 -20.63
N LEU A 161 -3.15 -14.51 -20.98
CA LEU A 161 -4.31 -14.79 -20.16
C LEU A 161 -5.21 -15.78 -20.94
N ASN A 162 -5.61 -16.89 -20.32
CA ASN A 162 -6.38 -17.98 -20.96
C ASN A 162 -5.77 -18.48 -22.29
N GLY A 163 -4.44 -18.42 -22.45
CA GLY A 163 -3.74 -18.82 -23.70
C GLY A 163 -3.82 -17.80 -24.84
N LEU A 164 -4.27 -16.57 -24.58
CA LEU A 164 -4.34 -15.48 -25.55
C LEU A 164 -3.43 -14.31 -25.09
N PRO A 165 -2.97 -13.44 -26.02
CA PRO A 165 -2.20 -12.26 -25.66
C PRO A 165 -2.92 -11.43 -24.59
N ALA A 166 -2.22 -11.11 -23.51
CA ALA A 166 -2.84 -10.58 -22.29
C ALA A 166 -3.59 -9.26 -22.51
N ALA A 167 -3.00 -8.33 -23.28
CA ALA A 167 -3.63 -7.04 -23.56
C ALA A 167 -4.88 -7.19 -24.44
N GLN A 168 -4.87 -8.13 -25.40
CA GLN A 168 -6.00 -8.35 -26.28
C GLN A 168 -7.21 -8.89 -25.47
N LEU A 169 -6.99 -9.94 -24.66
CA LEU A 169 -8.06 -10.52 -23.87
C LEU A 169 -8.61 -9.54 -22.81
N TYR A 170 -7.72 -8.75 -22.20
CA TYR A 170 -8.14 -7.71 -21.26
C TYR A 170 -8.93 -6.59 -21.97
N ALA A 171 -8.52 -6.18 -23.18
CA ALA A 171 -9.23 -5.21 -24.00
C ALA A 171 -10.67 -5.65 -24.33
N GLU A 172 -10.83 -6.93 -24.71
CA GLU A 172 -12.16 -7.54 -24.91
C GLU A 172 -13.00 -7.52 -23.63
N LEU A 173 -12.40 -7.90 -22.48
CA LEU A 173 -13.07 -7.89 -21.17
C LEU A 173 -13.64 -6.52 -20.81
N VAL A 174 -12.88 -5.45 -21.08
CA VAL A 174 -13.27 -4.07 -20.73
C VAL A 174 -14.02 -3.34 -21.85
N GLY A 175 -14.20 -3.99 -23.02
CA GLY A 175 -14.92 -3.43 -24.17
C GLY A 175 -14.20 -2.22 -24.81
N ARG A 176 -12.85 -2.23 -24.82
CA ARG A 176 -12.01 -1.16 -25.36
C ARG A 176 -10.97 -1.74 -26.33
N PRO A 177 -10.53 -0.99 -27.38
CA PRO A 177 -9.39 -1.43 -28.17
C PRO A 177 -8.09 -1.34 -27.34
N VAL A 178 -7.11 -2.20 -27.64
CA VAL A 178 -5.79 -2.22 -26.93
C VAL A 178 -5.15 -0.85 -26.88
N ALA A 179 -5.20 -0.08 -27.99
CA ALA A 179 -4.64 1.27 -28.08
C ALA A 179 -5.32 2.31 -27.15
N ALA A 180 -6.46 1.99 -26.57
CA ALA A 180 -7.19 2.85 -25.61
C ALA A 180 -7.04 2.37 -24.15
N LEU A 181 -6.20 1.37 -23.89
CA LEU A 181 -5.89 0.93 -22.55
C LEU A 181 -4.87 1.90 -21.92
N ASP A 182 -5.30 2.59 -20.88
CA ASP A 182 -4.53 3.58 -20.16
C ASP A 182 -4.67 3.40 -18.65
N PRO A 183 -3.91 4.13 -17.82
CA PRO A 183 -4.00 4.01 -16.36
C PRO A 183 -5.40 4.28 -15.78
N VAL A 184 -6.23 5.10 -16.44
CA VAL A 184 -7.61 5.38 -16.00
C VAL A 184 -8.48 4.13 -16.21
N VAL A 185 -8.35 3.47 -17.37
CA VAL A 185 -9.04 2.20 -17.66
C VAL A 185 -8.61 1.12 -16.65
N PHE A 186 -7.30 1.01 -16.37
CA PHE A 186 -6.79 0.03 -15.40
C PHE A 186 -7.30 0.29 -13.98
N ALA A 187 -7.42 1.55 -13.57
CA ALA A 187 -7.99 1.91 -12.28
C ALA A 187 -9.49 1.56 -12.17
N GLN A 188 -10.24 1.67 -13.28
CA GLN A 188 -11.68 1.39 -13.33
C GLN A 188 -12.01 -0.10 -13.49
N HIS A 189 -11.11 -0.90 -14.06
CA HIS A 189 -11.32 -2.31 -14.35
C HIS A 189 -10.16 -3.19 -13.82
N PRO A 190 -9.82 -3.09 -12.53
CA PRO A 190 -8.70 -3.85 -11.99
C PRO A 190 -8.99 -5.35 -11.93
N LEU A 191 -7.92 -6.12 -11.81
CA LEU A 191 -7.95 -7.55 -11.59
C LEU A 191 -7.55 -7.85 -10.14
N ALA A 192 -7.99 -8.98 -9.59
CA ALA A 192 -7.65 -9.41 -8.24
C ALA A 192 -7.39 -10.91 -8.16
N VAL A 193 -6.49 -11.30 -7.28
CA VAL A 193 -6.34 -12.69 -6.86
C VAL A 193 -7.18 -12.92 -5.60
N ARG A 194 -7.80 -14.11 -5.49
CA ARG A 194 -8.56 -14.50 -4.30
C ARG A 194 -7.73 -15.44 -3.43
N LEU A 195 -7.40 -15.01 -2.22
CA LEU A 195 -6.65 -15.78 -1.23
C LEU A 195 -7.43 -15.77 0.11
N GLY A 196 -7.61 -16.93 0.72
CA GLY A 196 -8.31 -17.02 2.02
C GLY A 196 -9.70 -16.39 2.06
N GLY A 197 -10.41 -16.33 0.91
CA GLY A 197 -11.73 -15.70 0.80
C GLY A 197 -11.70 -14.18 0.55
N GLN A 198 -10.54 -13.53 0.64
CA GLN A 198 -10.33 -12.10 0.37
C GLN A 198 -9.82 -11.87 -1.05
N HIS A 199 -10.13 -10.71 -1.63
CA HIS A 199 -9.62 -10.28 -2.93
C HIS A 199 -8.47 -9.29 -2.74
N TYR A 200 -7.31 -9.60 -3.34
CA TYR A 200 -6.11 -8.77 -3.33
C TYR A 200 -5.88 -8.24 -4.74
N ILE A 201 -5.95 -6.93 -4.87
CA ILE A 201 -5.89 -6.27 -6.18
C ILE A 201 -4.50 -6.43 -6.79
N ARG A 202 -4.49 -6.71 -8.09
CA ARG A 202 -3.33 -6.77 -8.97
C ARG A 202 -3.54 -5.75 -10.08
N SER A 203 -3.09 -4.53 -9.83
CA SER A 203 -3.28 -3.44 -10.79
C SER A 203 -2.32 -3.56 -11.96
N ILE A 204 -2.88 -3.40 -13.15
CA ILE A 204 -2.11 -3.28 -14.38
C ILE A 204 -1.43 -1.92 -14.38
N GLN A 205 -0.15 -1.89 -14.77
CA GLN A 205 0.66 -0.70 -14.88
C GLN A 205 0.61 -0.12 -16.30
N ARG A 206 0.83 -1.00 -17.29
CA ARG A 206 0.88 -0.59 -18.71
C ARG A 206 0.72 -1.79 -19.64
N VAL A 207 0.38 -1.47 -20.91
CA VAL A 207 0.54 -2.36 -22.05
C VAL A 207 1.98 -2.23 -22.58
N ASN A 208 2.60 -3.34 -22.96
CA ASN A 208 3.89 -3.37 -23.61
C ASN A 208 3.73 -3.58 -25.13
N ASP A 209 4.81 -3.32 -25.91
CA ASP A 209 4.80 -3.39 -27.39
C ASP A 209 4.46 -4.77 -27.96
N ASP A 210 4.59 -5.83 -27.17
CA ASP A 210 4.29 -7.23 -27.52
C ASP A 210 2.90 -7.69 -27.01
N ASP A 211 1.99 -6.77 -26.71
CA ASP A 211 0.67 -7.02 -26.14
C ASP A 211 0.69 -7.75 -24.79
N SER A 212 1.81 -7.76 -24.08
CA SER A 212 1.85 -8.18 -22.68
C SER A 212 1.44 -7.05 -21.76
N LEU A 213 1.04 -7.39 -20.52
CA LEU A 213 0.65 -6.46 -19.47
C LEU A 213 1.66 -6.47 -18.33
N SER A 214 2.23 -5.33 -17.99
CA SER A 214 3.01 -5.16 -16.76
C SER A 214 2.10 -4.83 -15.58
N PHE A 215 2.42 -5.36 -14.40
CA PHE A 215 1.67 -5.17 -13.17
C PHE A 215 2.49 -4.44 -12.11
N TYR A 216 1.82 -3.76 -11.18
CA TYR A 216 2.48 -3.17 -10.00
C TYR A 216 2.84 -4.21 -8.95
N CYS A 217 2.07 -5.30 -8.84
CA CYS A 217 2.30 -6.42 -7.94
C CYS A 217 2.71 -7.68 -8.69
N ALA A 218 3.36 -8.60 -8.00
CA ALA A 218 3.69 -9.92 -8.56
C ALA A 218 2.43 -10.71 -8.94
N VAL A 219 2.53 -11.39 -10.07
CA VAL A 219 1.51 -12.27 -10.64
C VAL A 219 2.20 -13.61 -11.00
N GLU A 220 1.58 -14.70 -10.58
CA GLU A 220 2.13 -16.05 -10.75
C GLU A 220 1.47 -16.81 -11.90
N ASN A 221 2.20 -17.73 -12.51
CA ASN A 221 1.65 -18.62 -13.53
C ASN A 221 0.58 -19.56 -12.92
N GLY A 222 -0.52 -19.76 -13.63
CA GLY A 222 -1.61 -20.63 -13.19
C GLY A 222 -2.58 -19.98 -12.19
N ILE A 223 -2.33 -18.76 -11.70
CA ILE A 223 -3.30 -18.10 -10.83
C ILE A 223 -4.55 -17.65 -11.62
N VAL A 224 -5.65 -17.60 -10.89
CA VAL A 224 -6.92 -17.07 -11.39
C VAL A 224 -7.09 -15.63 -10.94
N LEU A 225 -7.17 -14.74 -11.91
CA LEU A 225 -7.50 -13.32 -11.69
C LEU A 225 -9.02 -13.15 -11.87
N THR A 226 -9.64 -12.48 -10.91
CA THR A 226 -11.06 -12.10 -10.95
C THR A 226 -11.16 -10.66 -11.43
N ALA A 227 -11.99 -10.38 -12.41
CA ALA A 227 -12.28 -9.01 -12.80
C ALA A 227 -13.03 -8.28 -11.68
N MET A 228 -12.66 -7.02 -11.44
CA MET A 228 -13.27 -6.21 -10.41
C MET A 228 -13.96 -4.99 -11.02
N GLN A 229 -14.92 -4.43 -10.29
CA GLN A 229 -15.56 -3.16 -10.63
C GLN A 229 -15.49 -2.19 -9.44
N PRO A 230 -15.43 -0.88 -9.68
CA PRO A 230 -15.48 0.11 -8.60
C PRO A 230 -16.87 0.15 -7.95
N ALA A 231 -16.89 0.18 -6.62
CA ALA A 231 -18.00 0.69 -5.84
C ALA A 231 -17.79 2.20 -5.53
N PRO A 232 -18.78 2.91 -4.98
CA PRO A 232 -18.63 4.33 -4.64
C PRO A 232 -17.46 4.58 -3.69
N LEU A 233 -16.40 5.21 -4.20
CA LEU A 233 -15.13 5.39 -3.48
C LEU A 233 -15.28 6.30 -2.26
N LEU A 234 -16.04 7.40 -2.37
CA LEU A 234 -16.33 8.31 -1.26
C LEU A 234 -17.08 7.63 -0.11
N GLU A 235 -18.06 6.80 -0.43
CA GLU A 235 -18.84 6.05 0.56
C GLU A 235 -17.95 5.03 1.28
N ASN A 236 -17.08 4.35 0.53
CA ASN A 236 -16.09 3.43 1.10
C ASN A 236 -15.16 4.16 2.07
N LEU A 237 -14.62 5.31 1.66
CA LEU A 237 -13.75 6.14 2.50
C LEU A 237 -14.48 6.60 3.76
N ALA A 238 -15.68 7.15 3.63
CA ALA A 238 -16.50 7.59 4.77
C ALA A 238 -16.82 6.44 5.73
N THR A 239 -17.18 5.27 5.20
CA THR A 239 -17.47 4.07 5.99
C THR A 239 -16.24 3.60 6.76
N MET A 240 -15.07 3.59 6.13
CA MET A 240 -13.82 3.24 6.79
C MET A 240 -13.49 4.19 7.93
N LEU A 241 -13.57 5.51 7.69
CA LEU A 241 -13.31 6.52 8.70
C LEU A 241 -14.29 6.43 9.88
N ALA A 242 -15.59 6.22 9.60
CA ALA A 242 -16.60 6.01 10.63
C ALA A 242 -16.34 4.74 11.46
N ARG A 243 -15.84 3.66 10.83
CA ARG A 243 -15.46 2.43 11.55
C ARG A 243 -14.27 2.66 12.47
N VAL A 244 -13.26 3.41 12.03
CA VAL A 244 -12.12 3.80 12.87
C VAL A 244 -12.58 4.63 14.06
N GLU A 245 -13.43 5.63 13.81
CA GLU A 245 -13.99 6.49 14.86
C GLU A 245 -14.84 5.69 15.88
N ALA A 246 -15.62 4.73 15.42
CA ALA A 246 -16.42 3.87 16.30
C ALA A 246 -15.55 3.00 17.24
N ARG A 247 -14.31 2.68 16.87
CA ARG A 247 -13.39 1.85 17.66
C ARG A 247 -12.47 2.65 18.57
N LEU A 248 -11.97 3.78 18.09
CA LEU A 248 -10.93 4.57 18.76
C LEU A 248 -11.44 5.90 19.34
N GLY A 249 -12.71 6.26 19.07
CA GLY A 249 -13.17 7.64 19.20
C GLY A 249 -12.65 8.52 18.06
N ALA A 250 -12.88 9.82 18.13
CA ALA A 250 -12.36 10.75 17.12
C ALA A 250 -10.83 10.64 17.04
N PRO A 251 -10.27 10.26 15.87
CA PRO A 251 -8.84 10.07 15.73
C PRO A 251 -8.07 11.38 15.97
N VAL A 252 -7.01 11.31 16.78
CA VAL A 252 -6.11 12.46 16.97
C VAL A 252 -5.21 12.66 15.75
N ALA A 253 -4.88 11.60 15.05
CA ALA A 253 -4.18 11.60 13.77
C ALA A 253 -4.36 10.25 13.06
N ILE A 254 -4.30 10.26 11.74
CA ILE A 254 -4.18 9.07 10.89
C ILE A 254 -2.98 9.27 9.97
N LEU A 255 -2.02 8.33 9.99
CA LEU A 255 -0.95 8.26 8.99
C LEU A 255 -1.39 7.28 7.91
N GLY A 256 -1.58 7.77 6.68
CA GLY A 256 -2.15 7.01 5.57
C GLY A 256 -1.20 6.84 4.39
N CYS A 257 -1.27 5.66 3.77
CA CYS A 257 -0.68 5.31 2.49
C CYS A 257 -1.85 5.04 1.52
N ASP A 258 -2.07 5.92 0.55
CA ASP A 258 -3.20 5.82 -0.37
C ASP A 258 -2.73 5.62 -1.80
N CYS A 259 -3.24 4.60 -2.46
CA CYS A 259 -2.84 4.28 -3.82
C CYS A 259 -3.05 5.47 -4.76
N PHE A 260 -2.05 5.78 -5.58
CA PHE A 260 -2.17 6.85 -6.57
C PHE A 260 -3.28 6.60 -7.59
N LEU A 261 -3.61 5.33 -7.90
CA LEU A 261 -4.73 4.97 -8.76
C LEU A 261 -6.08 5.34 -8.15
N ARG A 262 -6.22 5.28 -6.83
CA ARG A 262 -7.43 5.76 -6.13
C ARG A 262 -7.58 7.27 -6.26
N ARG A 263 -6.48 8.00 -6.10
CA ARG A 263 -6.45 9.45 -6.34
C ARG A 263 -6.83 9.78 -7.78
N MET A 264 -6.26 9.10 -8.78
CA MET A 264 -6.63 9.27 -10.19
C MET A 264 -8.12 9.01 -10.43
N ALA A 265 -8.68 7.97 -9.80
CA ALA A 265 -10.11 7.69 -9.87
C ALA A 265 -10.94 8.84 -9.27
N LEU A 266 -10.57 9.38 -8.12
CA LEU A 266 -11.22 10.56 -7.51
C LEU A 266 -11.13 11.81 -8.41
N GLU A 267 -9.97 12.04 -9.03
CA GLU A 267 -9.77 13.14 -9.98
C GLU A 267 -10.68 12.99 -11.20
N SER A 268 -10.73 11.79 -11.81
CA SER A 268 -11.55 11.53 -12.99
C SER A 268 -13.06 11.63 -12.71
N LEU A 269 -13.48 11.32 -11.48
CA LEU A 269 -14.87 11.46 -11.02
C LEU A 269 -15.22 12.88 -10.52
N GLY A 270 -14.28 13.80 -10.46
CA GLY A 270 -14.47 15.15 -9.89
C GLY A 270 -14.75 15.15 -8.38
N GLN A 271 -14.30 14.10 -7.66
CA GLN A 271 -14.61 13.87 -6.25
C GLN A 271 -13.44 14.19 -5.30
N LEU A 272 -12.31 14.69 -5.81
CA LEU A 272 -11.10 14.91 -5.02
C LEU A 272 -11.32 15.90 -3.85
N ALA A 273 -12.10 16.97 -4.07
CA ALA A 273 -12.40 17.96 -3.04
C ALA A 273 -13.25 17.39 -1.89
N GLN A 274 -14.22 16.52 -2.20
CA GLN A 274 -15.05 15.84 -1.20
C GLN A 274 -14.22 14.84 -0.39
N ALA A 275 -13.37 14.05 -1.06
CA ALA A 275 -12.45 13.15 -0.40
C ALA A 275 -11.47 13.91 0.52
N SER A 276 -10.89 15.02 0.04
CA SER A 276 -10.02 15.89 0.84
C SER A 276 -10.73 16.42 2.10
N THR A 277 -12.03 16.73 2.00
CA THR A 277 -12.82 17.16 3.15
C THR A 277 -12.97 16.05 4.20
N LEU A 278 -13.24 14.81 3.76
CA LEU A 278 -13.31 13.65 4.66
C LEU A 278 -11.97 13.39 5.37
N LEU A 279 -10.87 13.40 4.60
CA LEU A 279 -9.53 13.18 5.14
C LEU A 279 -9.13 14.25 6.16
N ARG A 280 -9.42 15.51 5.87
CA ARG A 280 -9.16 16.64 6.78
C ARG A 280 -9.93 16.50 8.10
N HIS A 281 -11.21 16.14 8.06
CA HIS A 281 -12.02 15.96 9.27
C HIS A 281 -11.53 14.81 10.15
N ALA A 282 -10.90 13.80 9.56
CA ALA A 282 -10.33 12.66 10.26
C ALA A 282 -8.85 12.85 10.62
N ASN A 283 -8.26 14.04 10.44
CA ASN A 283 -6.85 14.34 10.71
C ASN A 283 -5.89 13.39 9.95
N VAL A 284 -6.21 13.09 8.69
CA VAL A 284 -5.36 12.22 7.86
C VAL A 284 -4.21 13.02 7.29
N VAL A 285 -2.99 12.46 7.42
CA VAL A 285 -1.78 12.89 6.73
C VAL A 285 -1.07 11.68 6.13
N GLY A 286 -0.27 11.87 5.09
CA GLY A 286 0.44 10.76 4.45
C GLY A 286 0.84 11.07 3.02
N PHE A 287 0.85 10.04 2.17
CA PHE A 287 1.30 10.16 0.79
C PHE A 287 0.62 9.16 -0.14
N ASN A 288 0.66 9.46 -1.45
CA ASN A 288 0.24 8.50 -2.47
C ASN A 288 1.35 7.51 -2.81
N THR A 289 0.99 6.27 -3.06
CA THR A 289 1.87 5.12 -3.17
C THR A 289 1.69 4.41 -4.51
N TYR A 290 2.71 3.72 -4.98
CA TYR A 290 2.59 2.77 -6.10
C TYR A 290 2.03 1.41 -5.69
N GLY A 291 2.17 1.07 -4.43
CA GLY A 291 1.58 -0.09 -3.81
C GLY A 291 1.54 0.08 -2.31
N GLU A 292 0.47 -0.38 -1.68
CA GLU A 292 0.29 -0.32 -0.25
C GLU A 292 0.72 -1.64 0.38
N GLN A 293 0.93 -1.60 1.69
CA GLN A 293 1.43 -2.73 2.45
C GLN A 293 0.54 -2.95 3.67
N HIS A 294 0.13 -4.20 3.89
CA HIS A 294 -0.69 -4.56 5.03
C HIS A 294 -0.45 -6.02 5.41
N HIS A 295 0.06 -6.28 6.64
CA HIS A 295 0.35 -7.62 7.15
C HIS A 295 1.12 -8.49 6.15
N GLY A 296 2.29 -8.04 5.72
CA GLY A 296 3.17 -8.78 4.80
C GLY A 296 2.70 -8.85 3.34
N MET A 297 1.54 -8.30 3.03
CA MET A 297 0.99 -8.31 1.68
C MET A 297 1.25 -7.00 0.97
N HIS A 298 1.76 -7.07 -0.27
CA HIS A 298 1.78 -5.97 -1.21
C HIS A 298 0.46 -5.92 -1.97
N VAL A 299 -0.24 -4.80 -1.90
CA VAL A 299 -1.59 -4.61 -2.44
C VAL A 299 -1.67 -3.31 -3.22
N ASN A 300 -2.67 -3.21 -4.11
CA ASN A 300 -2.92 -2.01 -4.90
C ASN A 300 -4.35 -1.54 -4.71
N GLN A 301 -4.62 -0.29 -5.10
CA GLN A 301 -5.92 0.36 -5.04
C GLN A 301 -6.56 0.29 -3.65
N THR A 302 -5.72 0.30 -2.63
CA THR A 302 -6.13 0.32 -1.23
C THR A 302 -5.81 1.66 -0.58
N PHE A 303 -6.40 1.90 0.56
CA PHE A 303 -5.99 2.90 1.52
C PHE A 303 -5.61 2.15 2.80
N THR A 304 -4.33 2.16 3.14
CA THR A 304 -3.79 1.55 4.35
C THR A 304 -3.28 2.63 5.30
N GLY A 305 -3.17 2.31 6.57
CA GLY A 305 -2.65 3.29 7.51
C GLY A 305 -2.75 2.83 8.95
N VAL A 306 -2.36 3.74 9.84
CA VAL A 306 -2.57 3.63 11.28
C VAL A 306 -3.34 4.85 11.77
N ALA A 307 -4.39 4.60 12.53
CA ALA A 307 -5.16 5.62 13.22
C ALA A 307 -4.81 5.61 14.71
N PHE A 308 -4.71 6.78 15.30
CA PHE A 308 -4.43 6.97 16.73
C PHE A 308 -5.65 7.57 17.41
N GLY A 309 -6.13 6.93 18.46
CA GLY A 309 -7.14 7.47 19.38
C GLY A 309 -6.53 8.37 20.45
N ALA A 310 -7.35 9.11 21.17
CA ALA A 310 -6.93 9.87 22.35
C ALA A 310 -6.58 8.93 23.52
N LEU A 311 -5.70 9.39 24.42
CA LEU A 311 -5.54 8.68 25.69
C LEU A 311 -6.88 8.64 26.42
N PRO A 312 -7.24 7.50 27.07
CA PRO A 312 -8.38 7.47 27.97
C PRO A 312 -8.28 8.58 29.03
N ALA A 313 -9.40 9.20 29.34
CA ALA A 313 -9.44 10.14 30.45
C ALA A 313 -9.02 9.40 31.74
N ALA A 314 -8.07 9.97 32.50
CA ALA A 314 -7.56 9.41 33.73
C ALA A 314 -8.61 9.34 34.83
#